data_6b24715177f2bbbffa7d6a6e18d4a06d
#
_entry.id   6b24715177f2bbbffa7d6a6e18d4a06d
#
_cell.length_a   1.000
_cell.length_b   1.000
_cell.length_c   1.000
_cell.angle_alpha   90.00
_cell.angle_beta   90.00
_cell.angle_gamma   90.00
#
_symmetry.space_group_name_H-M   'P 1'
#
loop_
_entity.id
_entity.type
_entity.pdbx_description
1 polymer ?
#
loop_
_entity_poly.entity_id
_entity_poly.type
_entity_poly.pdbx_seq_one_letter_code
_entity_poly.pdbx_strand_id
1 'polypeptide(L)'
;WFNRTSENGVSFYNPYESWTYSTKTLPMYNTKTPYTELAYFGTIFANAQKESDNLHILTTQNIFTELNFTSENDRFGGDGIMQSEKNTNKSIVTSFNYLGKRYMMHTGYIHNKVIRKENGGTSDNSMVRDTTLDAREYPINLNNASTDLIRNTFFLDQQYRIPFTFIRNIKDRKIDKAFKDSLLASGDTARIDSLDVFLARRRAAREAADTLGDNNITTAFIGHSSEYSVFRKTYADQITDAAGKAFYNDVFNYNPTTSFDSVRVMKLENRVFLRLQPWSDDAIVSKLNGGIGNR
;
A
#
# COMPACT_ATOMS: atom_id res chain seq x y z
N TRP A 1 -6.56 -10.51 -16.09
CA TRP A 1 -5.93 -11.82 -15.96
C TRP A 1 -5.38 -11.92 -14.54
N PHE A 2 -5.83 -12.92 -13.80
CA PHE A 2 -5.54 -13.05 -12.37
C PHE A 2 -4.13 -13.63 -12.19
N ASN A 3 -3.26 -12.86 -11.58
CA ASN A 3 -1.96 -13.37 -11.19
C ASN A 3 -2.15 -14.26 -9.94
N ARG A 4 -2.32 -15.55 -10.17
CA ARG A 4 -2.45 -16.57 -9.12
C ARG A 4 -1.06 -16.95 -8.61
N THR A 5 -0.40 -16.07 -7.94
CA THR A 5 0.81 -16.41 -7.18
C THR A 5 0.36 -17.00 -5.84
N SER A 6 0.33 -18.32 -5.78
CA SER A 6 -0.11 -19.10 -4.61
C SER A 6 0.77 -18.93 -3.37
N GLU A 7 1.98 -18.41 -3.52
CA GLU A 7 2.98 -18.45 -2.46
C GLU A 7 2.91 -17.30 -1.45
N ASN A 8 2.26 -16.18 -1.78
CA ASN A 8 2.35 -14.95 -0.96
C ASN A 8 1.02 -14.27 -0.64
N GLY A 9 -0.08 -14.79 -1.13
CA GLY A 9 -1.40 -14.21 -0.98
C GLY A 9 -2.28 -14.95 0.02
N VAL A 10 -3.29 -14.27 0.53
CA VAL A 10 -4.37 -14.89 1.30
C VAL A 10 -5.40 -15.38 0.28
N SER A 11 -5.53 -16.71 0.12
CA SER A 11 -6.27 -17.35 -0.97
C SER A 11 -7.70 -16.85 -1.15
N PHE A 12 -8.41 -16.59 -0.05
CA PHE A 12 -9.78 -16.08 -0.10
C PHE A 12 -9.87 -14.59 -0.46
N TYR A 13 -8.75 -13.83 -0.37
CA TYR A 13 -8.71 -12.41 -0.68
C TYR A 13 -8.10 -12.11 -2.06
N ASN A 14 -7.24 -12.97 -2.58
CA ASN A 14 -6.53 -12.78 -3.86
C ASN A 14 -7.43 -12.37 -5.03
N PRO A 15 -8.67 -12.91 -5.20
CA PRO A 15 -9.54 -12.50 -6.29
C PRO A 15 -9.96 -11.02 -6.24
N TYR A 16 -9.85 -10.40 -5.07
CA TYR A 16 -10.28 -9.01 -4.83
C TYR A 16 -9.12 -8.01 -4.79
N GLU A 17 -7.86 -8.46 -4.90
CA GLU A 17 -6.70 -7.57 -4.84
C GLU A 17 -6.70 -6.50 -5.94
N SER A 18 -7.21 -6.82 -7.13
CA SER A 18 -7.31 -5.88 -8.24
C SER A 18 -8.34 -4.76 -8.03
N TRP A 19 -9.25 -4.95 -7.08
CA TRP A 19 -10.36 -4.03 -6.78
C TRP A 19 -10.15 -3.27 -5.47
N THR A 20 -9.02 -3.46 -4.82
CA THR A 20 -8.73 -2.94 -3.50
C THR A 20 -7.35 -2.31 -3.47
N TYR A 21 -7.15 -1.33 -2.58
CA TYR A 21 -5.84 -0.72 -2.41
C TYR A 21 -4.85 -1.65 -1.70
N SER A 22 -3.63 -1.60 -2.17
CA SER A 22 -2.48 -2.26 -1.52
C SER A 22 -1.31 -1.28 -1.43
N THR A 23 -0.36 -1.56 -0.56
CA THR A 23 0.85 -0.74 -0.41
C THR A 23 1.64 -0.59 -1.71
N LYS A 24 1.51 -1.55 -2.63
CA LYS A 24 2.18 -1.55 -3.95
C LYS A 24 1.52 -0.65 -4.98
N THR A 25 0.22 -0.38 -4.82
CA THR A 25 -0.59 0.39 -5.78
C THR A 25 -0.83 1.82 -5.35
N LEU A 26 -0.48 2.18 -4.10
CA LEU A 26 -0.68 3.53 -3.59
C LEU A 26 0.24 4.53 -4.26
N PRO A 27 -0.31 5.61 -4.84
CA PRO A 27 0.49 6.72 -5.33
C PRO A 27 1.04 7.55 -4.17
N MET A 28 2.24 8.09 -4.36
CA MET A 28 2.84 9.06 -3.45
C MET A 28 2.63 10.45 -4.02
N TYR A 29 2.00 11.33 -3.23
CA TYR A 29 1.74 12.70 -3.65
C TYR A 29 2.75 13.66 -3.03
N ASN A 30 3.05 14.72 -3.78
CA ASN A 30 3.78 15.90 -3.31
C ASN A 30 3.20 17.13 -4.02
N THR A 31 2.35 17.87 -3.33
CA THR A 31 1.54 18.94 -3.92
C THR A 31 1.99 20.30 -3.40
N LYS A 32 2.19 21.27 -4.30
CA LYS A 32 2.52 22.66 -3.92
C LYS A 32 1.32 23.38 -3.31
N THR A 33 0.13 23.02 -3.71
CA THR A 33 -1.16 23.56 -3.22
C THR A 33 -2.05 22.40 -2.80
N PRO A 34 -2.94 22.58 -1.82
CA PRO A 34 -3.94 21.57 -1.50
C PRO A 34 -4.73 21.17 -2.75
N TYR A 35 -4.93 19.89 -2.93
CA TYR A 35 -5.71 19.33 -4.04
C TYR A 35 -6.80 18.43 -3.48
N THR A 36 -8.01 18.64 -3.98
CA THR A 36 -9.16 17.78 -3.65
C THR A 36 -9.88 17.42 -4.93
N GLU A 37 -10.13 16.14 -5.11
CA GLU A 37 -10.91 15.58 -6.19
C GLU A 37 -12.14 14.88 -5.63
N LEU A 38 -13.28 15.12 -6.25
CA LEU A 38 -14.54 14.45 -5.97
C LEU A 38 -15.12 13.99 -7.31
N ALA A 39 -15.19 12.69 -7.50
CA ALA A 39 -15.80 12.08 -8.67
C ALA A 39 -16.95 11.17 -8.25
N TYR A 40 -18.10 11.35 -8.86
CA TYR A 40 -19.26 10.49 -8.66
C TYR A 40 -19.81 10.03 -10.01
N PHE A 41 -20.01 8.73 -10.13
CA PHE A 41 -20.67 8.08 -11.26
C PHE A 41 -21.70 7.11 -10.70
N GLY A 42 -22.96 7.31 -11.04
CA GLY A 42 -23.96 6.39 -10.51
C GLY A 42 -25.39 6.80 -10.75
N THR A 43 -26.29 6.10 -10.09
CA THR A 43 -27.72 6.10 -10.32
C THR A 43 -28.52 6.90 -9.30
N ILE A 44 -27.89 7.59 -8.32
CA ILE A 44 -28.60 8.36 -7.28
C ILE A 44 -29.63 9.34 -7.87
N PHE A 45 -29.30 9.94 -9.03
CA PHE A 45 -30.16 10.91 -9.72
C PHE A 45 -30.88 10.31 -10.92
N ALA A 46 -30.74 9.02 -11.18
CA ALA A 46 -31.38 8.32 -12.28
C ALA A 46 -32.49 7.42 -11.74
N ASN A 47 -33.63 7.42 -12.42
CA ASN A 47 -34.67 6.47 -12.13
C ASN A 47 -34.30 5.09 -12.72
N ALA A 48 -33.27 4.48 -12.16
CA ALA A 48 -32.69 3.22 -12.66
C ALA A 48 -33.19 2.05 -11.84
N GLN A 49 -33.51 0.97 -12.52
CA GLN A 49 -33.95 -0.27 -11.87
C GLN A 49 -32.79 -1.01 -11.17
N LYS A 50 -31.53 -0.68 -11.51
CA LYS A 50 -30.32 -1.25 -10.90
C LYS A 50 -29.51 -0.15 -10.26
N GLU A 51 -29.15 -0.35 -9.00
CA GLU A 51 -28.22 0.55 -8.31
C GLU A 51 -26.80 0.25 -8.78
N SER A 52 -26.09 1.29 -9.20
CA SER A 52 -24.66 1.26 -9.47
C SER A 52 -24.06 2.61 -9.08
N ASP A 53 -23.24 2.60 -8.05
CA ASP A 53 -22.63 3.80 -7.51
C ASP A 53 -21.13 3.67 -7.46
N ASN A 54 -20.44 4.71 -7.90
CA ASN A 54 -19.01 4.88 -7.77
C ASN A 54 -18.73 6.29 -7.25
N LEU A 55 -18.15 6.37 -6.07
CA LEU A 55 -17.73 7.60 -5.41
C LEU A 55 -16.24 7.53 -5.15
N HIS A 56 -15.50 8.48 -5.67
CA HIS A 56 -14.07 8.68 -5.41
C HIS A 56 -13.86 10.04 -4.78
N ILE A 57 -13.15 10.07 -3.65
CA ILE A 57 -12.76 11.29 -2.95
C ILE A 57 -11.27 11.21 -2.67
N LEU A 58 -10.52 12.13 -3.21
CA LEU A 58 -9.09 12.28 -2.93
C LEU A 58 -8.83 13.66 -2.35
N THR A 59 -8.12 13.72 -1.23
CA THR A 59 -7.61 14.96 -0.65
C THR A 59 -6.14 14.79 -0.34
N THR A 60 -5.30 15.65 -0.89
CA THR A 60 -3.87 15.65 -0.63
C THR A 60 -3.34 17.05 -0.44
N GLN A 61 -2.47 17.24 0.55
CA GLN A 61 -1.84 18.51 0.84
C GLN A 61 -0.49 18.35 1.52
N ASN A 62 0.42 19.27 1.24
CA ASN A 62 1.65 19.37 2.00
C ASN A 62 1.39 20.15 3.29
N ILE A 63 1.64 19.52 4.44
CA ILE A 63 1.59 20.17 5.77
C ILE A 63 2.85 21.04 5.94
N PHE A 64 3.99 20.51 5.47
CA PHE A 64 5.28 21.21 5.37
C PHE A 64 5.86 20.95 3.98
N THR A 65 6.94 21.62 3.63
CA THR A 65 7.63 21.46 2.34
C THR A 65 8.03 20.01 2.05
N GLU A 66 8.37 19.27 3.09
CA GLU A 66 8.82 17.88 3.00
C GLU A 66 7.77 16.84 3.39
N LEU A 67 6.64 17.26 4.00
CA LEU A 67 5.62 16.35 4.54
C LEU A 67 4.29 16.55 3.83
N ASN A 68 3.86 15.52 3.10
CA ASN A 68 2.55 15.43 2.48
C ASN A 68 1.61 14.53 3.30
N PHE A 69 0.36 14.91 3.37
CA PHE A 69 -0.76 14.11 3.86
C PHE A 69 -1.72 13.83 2.72
N THR A 70 -2.17 12.58 2.62
CA THR A 70 -3.16 12.15 1.63
C THR A 70 -4.23 11.31 2.29
N SER A 71 -5.47 11.59 1.96
CA SER A 71 -6.64 10.76 2.30
C SER A 71 -7.41 10.46 1.02
N GLU A 72 -7.66 9.18 0.78
CA GLU A 72 -8.40 8.69 -0.38
C GLU A 72 -9.51 7.76 0.09
N ASN A 73 -10.70 7.94 -0.46
CA ASN A 73 -11.88 7.17 -0.10
C ASN A 73 -12.62 6.79 -1.38
N ASP A 74 -12.67 5.49 -1.62
CA ASP A 74 -13.39 4.90 -2.74
C ASP A 74 -14.54 4.05 -2.26
N ARG A 75 -15.67 4.24 -2.89
CA ARG A 75 -16.83 3.37 -2.73
C ARG A 75 -17.41 3.08 -4.09
N PHE A 76 -17.45 1.82 -4.47
CA PHE A 76 -18.13 1.41 -5.69
C PHE A 76 -18.90 0.11 -5.46
N GLY A 77 -19.99 -0.05 -6.17
CA GLY A 77 -20.79 -1.25 -6.09
C GLY A 77 -22.05 -1.13 -6.92
N GLY A 78 -22.79 -2.21 -6.94
CA GLY A 78 -24.04 -2.28 -7.66
C GLY A 78 -24.73 -3.62 -7.49
N ASP A 79 -25.94 -3.66 -7.96
CA ASP A 79 -26.74 -4.88 -8.01
C ASP A 79 -26.27 -5.77 -9.17
N GLY A 80 -26.34 -7.08 -8.95
CA GLY A 80 -26.05 -8.07 -9.98
C GLY A 80 -27.18 -8.24 -11.00
N ILE A 81 -27.05 -9.26 -11.81
CA ILE A 81 -28.04 -9.59 -12.84
C ILE A 81 -29.26 -10.25 -12.21
N MET A 82 -29.05 -11.14 -11.25
CA MET A 82 -30.09 -11.91 -10.59
C MET A 82 -30.54 -11.26 -9.27
N GLN A 83 -31.60 -11.78 -8.67
CA GLN A 83 -32.04 -11.38 -7.34
C GLN A 83 -30.99 -11.69 -6.29
N SER A 84 -30.99 -10.93 -5.19
CA SER A 84 -30.10 -11.08 -4.03
C SER A 84 -28.61 -11.11 -4.39
N GLU A 85 -28.22 -10.53 -5.51
CA GLU A 85 -26.84 -10.37 -5.92
C GLU A 85 -26.47 -8.88 -5.82
N LYS A 86 -25.58 -8.55 -4.90
CA LYS A 86 -25.08 -7.18 -4.71
C LYS A 86 -23.63 -7.20 -4.31
N ASN A 87 -22.85 -6.34 -4.92
CA ASN A 87 -21.44 -6.15 -4.54
C ASN A 87 -21.24 -4.69 -4.09
N THR A 88 -20.52 -4.52 -2.99
CA THR A 88 -20.12 -3.20 -2.49
C THR A 88 -18.70 -3.24 -2.01
N ASN A 89 -17.85 -2.42 -2.63
CA ASN A 89 -16.47 -2.24 -2.22
C ASN A 89 -16.32 -0.87 -1.57
N LYS A 90 -15.60 -0.83 -0.45
CA LYS A 90 -15.24 0.40 0.25
C LYS A 90 -13.76 0.35 0.57
N SER A 91 -13.04 1.39 0.20
CA SER A 91 -11.62 1.52 0.48
C SER A 91 -11.35 2.88 1.06
N ILE A 92 -10.62 2.92 2.17
CA ILE A 92 -10.16 4.16 2.82
C ILE A 92 -8.67 4.04 2.98
N VAL A 93 -7.97 5.05 2.48
CA VAL A 93 -6.53 5.16 2.59
C VAL A 93 -6.19 6.47 3.31
N THR A 94 -5.27 6.41 4.24
CA THR A 94 -4.67 7.59 4.85
C THR A 94 -3.17 7.39 4.85
N SER A 95 -2.42 8.28 4.23
CA SER A 95 -0.98 8.16 4.11
C SER A 95 -0.25 9.47 4.36
N PHE A 96 0.99 9.33 4.81
CA PHE A 96 1.94 10.41 5.01
C PHE A 96 3.20 10.11 4.22
N ASN A 97 3.66 11.08 3.45
CA ASN A 97 4.88 11.03 2.68
C ASN A 97 5.84 12.10 3.19
N TYR A 98 6.99 11.70 3.70
CA TYR A 98 8.05 12.61 4.06
C TYR A 98 9.21 12.49 3.07
N LEU A 99 9.57 13.58 2.44
CA LEU A 99 10.64 13.66 1.45
C LEU A 99 11.67 14.68 1.90
N GLY A 100 12.57 14.28 2.81
CA GLY A 100 13.69 15.08 3.24
C GLY A 100 14.95 14.87 2.41
N LYS A 101 15.98 15.66 2.66
CA LYS A 101 17.26 15.58 1.91
C LYS A 101 17.98 14.25 2.04
N ARG A 102 17.90 13.61 3.19
CA ARG A 102 18.59 12.34 3.50
C ARG A 102 17.64 11.23 3.94
N TYR A 103 16.47 11.56 4.42
CA TYR A 103 15.49 10.63 4.93
C TYR A 103 14.20 10.75 4.12
N MET A 104 13.67 9.61 3.71
CA MET A 104 12.38 9.48 3.04
C MET A 104 11.54 8.46 3.80
N MET A 105 10.27 8.75 3.96
CA MET A 105 9.32 7.87 4.64
C MET A 105 7.97 7.91 3.92
N HIS A 106 7.38 6.74 3.75
CA HIS A 106 5.99 6.57 3.36
C HIS A 106 5.32 5.66 4.38
N THR A 107 4.30 6.15 5.03
CA THR A 107 3.56 5.41 6.06
C THR A 107 2.08 5.67 5.94
N GLY A 108 1.28 4.72 6.37
CA GLY A 108 -0.16 4.91 6.33
C GLY A 108 -0.96 3.71 6.77
N TYR A 109 -2.27 3.89 6.62
CA TYR A 109 -3.28 2.91 6.92
C TYR A 109 -4.21 2.73 5.73
N ILE A 110 -4.50 1.47 5.39
CA ILE A 110 -5.42 1.08 4.33
C ILE A 110 -6.51 0.21 4.95
N HIS A 111 -7.75 0.61 4.76
CA HIS A 111 -8.93 -0.18 5.09
C HIS A 111 -9.67 -0.54 3.82
N ASN A 112 -9.77 -1.82 3.52
CA ASN A 112 -10.59 -2.33 2.42
C ASN A 112 -11.70 -3.21 2.98
N LYS A 113 -12.91 -2.98 2.53
CA LYS A 113 -14.08 -3.81 2.85
C LYS A 113 -14.83 -4.16 1.58
N VAL A 114 -15.02 -5.44 1.32
CA VAL A 114 -15.83 -5.97 0.23
C VAL A 114 -17.01 -6.72 0.83
N ILE A 115 -18.22 -6.30 0.50
CA ILE A 115 -19.47 -6.94 0.93
C ILE A 115 -20.12 -7.53 -0.32
N ARG A 116 -20.41 -8.80 -0.28
CA ARG A 116 -21.13 -9.51 -1.34
C ARG A 116 -22.36 -10.18 -0.80
N LYS A 117 -23.49 -9.91 -1.44
CA LYS A 117 -24.68 -10.77 -1.31
C LYS A 117 -24.59 -11.87 -2.36
N GLU A 118 -24.88 -13.07 -1.96
CA GLU A 118 -24.73 -14.27 -2.76
C GLU A 118 -26.06 -14.98 -2.88
N ASN A 119 -26.46 -15.34 -4.11
CA ASN A 119 -27.75 -15.98 -4.39
C ASN A 119 -27.67 -17.49 -4.56
N GLY A 120 -26.45 -18.07 -4.53
CA GLY A 120 -26.26 -19.52 -4.72
C GLY A 120 -26.63 -20.04 -6.12
N GLY A 121 -26.87 -19.12 -7.08
CA GLY A 121 -27.33 -19.48 -8.43
C GLY A 121 -28.82 -19.71 -8.52
N THR A 122 -29.30 -20.15 -9.69
CA THR A 122 -30.72 -20.48 -9.90
C THR A 122 -31.07 -21.84 -9.31
N SER A 123 -32.26 -21.95 -8.73
CA SER A 123 -32.80 -23.22 -8.24
C SER A 123 -33.49 -24.05 -9.37
N ASP A 124 -33.82 -23.41 -10.50
CA ASP A 124 -34.41 -24.06 -11.66
C ASP A 124 -33.66 -23.72 -12.95
N ASN A 125 -32.84 -24.66 -13.41
CA ASN A 125 -32.07 -24.53 -14.63
C ASN A 125 -32.90 -24.49 -15.91
N SER A 126 -34.16 -24.96 -15.88
CA SER A 126 -35.02 -24.97 -17.06
C SER A 126 -35.41 -23.55 -17.50
N MET A 127 -35.54 -22.64 -16.54
CA MET A 127 -35.91 -21.23 -16.77
C MET A 127 -34.79 -20.42 -17.43
N VAL A 128 -33.52 -20.81 -17.28
CA VAL A 128 -32.38 -20.10 -17.88
C VAL A 128 -32.42 -20.04 -19.40
N ARG A 129 -33.14 -20.95 -20.02
CA ARG A 129 -33.32 -21.00 -21.48
C ARG A 129 -34.55 -20.25 -21.98
N ASP A 130 -35.40 -19.78 -21.07
CA ASP A 130 -36.58 -18.99 -21.41
C ASP A 130 -36.18 -17.54 -21.66
N THR A 131 -36.24 -17.13 -22.92
CA THR A 131 -35.89 -15.78 -23.34
C THR A 131 -36.97 -14.74 -23.03
N THR A 132 -38.12 -15.17 -22.52
CA THR A 132 -39.24 -14.29 -22.17
C THR A 132 -39.18 -13.78 -20.72
N LEU A 133 -38.38 -14.43 -19.86
CA LEU A 133 -38.23 -14.08 -18.46
C LEU A 133 -37.03 -13.13 -18.25
N ASP A 134 -37.25 -12.10 -17.40
CA ASP A 134 -36.11 -11.30 -16.92
C ASP A 134 -35.27 -12.14 -15.95
N ALA A 135 -33.94 -11.99 -16.00
CA ALA A 135 -33.02 -12.68 -15.10
C ALA A 135 -33.31 -12.44 -13.61
N ARG A 136 -34.01 -11.36 -13.27
CA ARG A 136 -34.48 -11.07 -11.92
C ARG A 136 -35.66 -11.91 -11.45
N GLU A 137 -36.36 -12.53 -12.35
CA GLU A 137 -37.51 -13.40 -12.05
C GLU A 137 -37.08 -14.85 -11.84
N TYR A 138 -35.80 -15.16 -12.12
CA TYR A 138 -35.30 -16.50 -11.89
C TYR A 138 -35.30 -16.84 -10.40
N PRO A 139 -35.84 -18.00 -10.02
CA PRO A 139 -35.79 -18.45 -8.65
C PRO A 139 -34.34 -18.75 -8.24
N ILE A 140 -33.95 -18.29 -7.07
CA ILE A 140 -32.60 -18.39 -6.55
C ILE A 140 -32.53 -19.36 -5.37
N ASN A 141 -31.32 -19.89 -5.12
CA ASN A 141 -31.11 -20.85 -4.04
C ASN A 141 -31.00 -20.16 -2.67
N LEU A 142 -30.34 -19.00 -2.59
CA LEU A 142 -30.05 -18.32 -1.33
C LEU A 142 -30.54 -16.87 -1.36
N ASN A 143 -31.33 -16.49 -0.37
CA ASN A 143 -31.91 -15.14 -0.27
C ASN A 143 -31.16 -14.21 0.68
N ASN A 144 -30.50 -14.78 1.72
CA ASN A 144 -29.91 -14.01 2.80
C ASN A 144 -28.39 -14.22 2.96
N ALA A 145 -27.78 -14.95 2.04
CA ALA A 145 -26.35 -15.22 2.12
C ALA A 145 -25.51 -13.99 1.83
N SER A 146 -24.50 -13.76 2.66
CA SER A 146 -23.57 -12.67 2.49
C SER A 146 -22.13 -13.08 2.86
N THR A 147 -21.18 -12.56 2.10
CA THR A 147 -19.75 -12.66 2.40
C THR A 147 -19.18 -11.27 2.63
N ASP A 148 -18.58 -11.06 3.79
CA ASP A 148 -17.85 -9.86 4.14
C ASP A 148 -16.34 -10.17 4.17
N LEU A 149 -15.58 -9.41 3.38
CA LEU A 149 -14.12 -9.47 3.35
C LEU A 149 -13.57 -8.14 3.83
N ILE A 150 -12.70 -8.18 4.83
CA ILE A 150 -12.05 -7.00 5.39
C ILE A 150 -10.55 -7.20 5.35
N ARG A 151 -9.84 -6.17 4.88
CA ARG A 151 -8.38 -6.08 5.00
C ARG A 151 -8.01 -4.76 5.63
N ASN A 152 -7.29 -4.82 6.73
CA ASN A 152 -6.68 -3.67 7.38
C ASN A 152 -5.16 -3.79 7.25
N THR A 153 -4.51 -2.77 6.73
CA THR A 153 -3.07 -2.77 6.52
C THR A 153 -2.47 -1.51 7.11
N PHE A 154 -1.48 -1.68 7.99
CA PHE A 154 -0.55 -0.62 8.40
C PHE A 154 0.77 -0.86 7.69
N PHE A 155 1.36 0.19 7.16
CA PHE A 155 2.63 0.09 6.48
C PHE A 155 3.56 1.24 6.83
N LEU A 156 4.86 0.95 6.79
CA LEU A 156 5.94 1.90 7.00
C LEU A 156 7.09 1.54 6.06
N ASP A 157 7.32 2.39 5.07
CA ASP A 157 8.49 2.33 4.19
C ASP A 157 9.40 3.50 4.51
N GLN A 158 10.65 3.23 4.84
CA GLN A 158 11.61 4.27 5.17
C GLN A 158 12.97 4.00 4.54
N GLN A 159 13.63 5.06 4.10
CA GLN A 159 14.95 4.99 3.49
C GLN A 159 15.82 6.13 3.99
N TYR A 160 17.05 5.80 4.27
CA TYR A 160 18.08 6.78 4.61
C TYR A 160 19.18 6.78 3.56
N ARG A 161 19.45 7.96 3.01
CA ARG A 161 20.49 8.20 2.01
C ARG A 161 21.84 8.42 2.69
N ILE A 162 22.82 7.59 2.39
CA ILE A 162 24.20 7.71 2.86
C ILE A 162 25.05 8.18 1.68
N PRO A 163 25.48 9.43 1.60
CA PRO A 163 26.39 9.87 0.56
C PRO A 163 27.77 9.24 0.78
N PHE A 164 28.43 8.76 -0.27
CA PHE A 164 29.79 8.19 -0.17
C PHE A 164 30.85 9.22 0.25
N THR A 165 30.56 10.50 0.09
CA THR A 165 31.35 11.58 0.70
C THR A 165 31.50 11.42 2.20
N PHE A 166 30.51 10.78 2.87
CA PHE A 166 30.60 10.47 4.30
C PHE A 166 31.79 9.54 4.62
N ILE A 167 32.02 8.48 3.81
CA ILE A 167 33.13 7.56 3.99
C ILE A 167 34.46 8.27 3.71
N ARG A 168 34.52 9.09 2.67
CA ARG A 168 35.68 9.93 2.37
C ARG A 168 35.96 10.91 3.51
N ASN A 169 34.95 11.55 4.04
CA ASN A 169 35.07 12.48 5.15
C ASN A 169 35.57 11.80 6.44
N ILE A 170 35.21 10.55 6.70
CA ILE A 170 35.77 9.78 7.83
C ILE A 170 37.28 9.52 7.63
N LYS A 171 37.69 9.08 6.41
CA LYS A 171 39.11 8.87 6.10
C LYS A 171 39.90 10.17 6.25
N ASP A 172 39.39 11.26 5.67
CA ASP A 172 40.03 12.56 5.73
C ASP A 172 40.15 13.08 7.18
N ARG A 173 39.13 12.89 8.02
CA ARG A 173 39.20 13.23 9.45
C ARG A 173 40.30 12.43 10.20
N LYS A 174 40.49 11.17 9.86
CA LYS A 174 41.58 10.34 10.44
C LYS A 174 42.95 10.86 10.02
N ILE A 175 43.11 11.23 8.74
CA ILE A 175 44.34 11.81 8.21
C ILE A 175 44.63 13.17 8.85
N ASP A 176 43.59 14.03 8.92
CA ASP A 176 43.69 15.34 9.54
C ASP A 176 44.10 15.22 11.03
N LYS A 177 43.54 14.24 11.75
CA LYS A 177 43.90 13.98 13.16
C LYS A 177 45.34 13.50 13.29
N ALA A 178 45.78 12.53 12.49
CA ALA A 178 47.12 12.02 12.53
C ALA A 178 48.18 13.10 12.21
N PHE A 179 47.87 14.00 11.28
CA PHE A 179 48.70 15.14 10.97
C PHE A 179 48.79 16.15 12.11
N LYS A 180 47.65 16.44 12.77
CA LYS A 180 47.61 17.30 13.97
C LYS A 180 48.43 16.67 15.10
N ASP A 181 48.31 15.38 15.35
CA ASP A 181 49.05 14.67 16.39
C ASP A 181 50.56 14.68 16.10
N SER A 182 50.98 14.62 14.84
CA SER A 182 52.40 14.73 14.45
C SER A 182 52.97 16.17 14.68
N LEU A 183 52.18 17.20 14.43
CA LEU A 183 52.56 18.59 14.70
C LEU A 183 52.68 18.88 16.22
N LEU A 184 51.76 18.31 17.00
CA LEU A 184 51.83 18.38 18.47
C LEU A 184 53.10 17.74 19.02
N ALA A 185 53.48 16.58 18.45
CA ALA A 185 54.70 15.90 18.84
C ALA A 185 55.98 16.66 18.45
N SER A 186 55.92 17.52 17.42
CA SER A 186 57.05 18.38 17.00
C SER A 186 57.17 19.70 17.75
N GLY A 187 56.19 20.04 18.62
CA GLY A 187 56.18 21.26 19.45
C GLY A 187 55.86 22.56 18.71
N ASP A 188 55.34 22.50 17.48
CA ASP A 188 55.05 23.69 16.64
C ASP A 188 53.62 24.20 16.86
N THR A 189 53.40 24.92 17.99
CA THR A 189 52.08 25.39 18.40
C THR A 189 51.50 26.51 17.51
N ALA A 190 52.36 27.31 16.87
CA ALA A 190 51.92 28.42 15.99
C ALA A 190 51.27 27.87 14.69
N ARG A 191 51.70 26.73 14.20
CA ARG A 191 51.11 26.04 13.04
C ARG A 191 49.81 25.33 13.37
N ILE A 192 49.61 24.93 14.61
CA ILE A 192 48.40 24.20 15.04
C ILE A 192 47.19 25.11 14.95
N ASP A 193 47.24 26.36 15.42
CA ASP A 193 46.09 27.31 15.36
C ASP A 193 45.72 27.64 13.94
N SER A 194 46.69 27.85 13.04
CA SER A 194 46.39 28.09 11.62
C SER A 194 45.85 26.85 10.94
N LEU A 195 46.26 25.64 11.33
CA LEU A 195 45.75 24.39 10.84
C LEU A 195 44.31 24.15 11.26
N ASP A 196 43.94 24.41 12.50
CA ASP A 196 42.55 24.24 12.98
C ASP A 196 41.58 25.16 12.23
N VAL A 197 41.94 26.40 11.92
CA VAL A 197 41.14 27.30 11.06
C VAL A 197 41.02 26.72 9.63
N PHE A 198 42.11 26.23 9.06
CA PHE A 198 42.11 25.63 7.74
C PHE A 198 41.24 24.35 7.67
N LEU A 199 41.35 23.49 8.68
CA LEU A 199 40.56 22.25 8.77
C LEU A 199 39.06 22.57 9.00
N ALA A 200 38.75 23.59 9.81
CA ALA A 200 37.36 24.04 10.00
C ALA A 200 36.75 24.55 8.69
N ARG A 201 37.48 25.40 7.94
CA ARG A 201 37.05 25.85 6.59
C ARG A 201 36.82 24.69 5.63
N ARG A 202 37.75 23.73 5.61
CA ARG A 202 37.65 22.54 4.75
C ARG A 202 36.44 21.66 5.11
N ARG A 203 36.13 21.51 6.41
CA ARG A 203 34.94 20.80 6.88
C ARG A 203 33.64 21.53 6.48
N ALA A 204 33.57 22.84 6.69
CA ALA A 204 32.40 23.62 6.29
C ALA A 204 32.15 23.58 4.77
N ALA A 205 33.21 23.66 3.95
CA ALA A 205 33.10 23.52 2.51
C ALA A 205 32.60 22.14 2.09
N ARG A 206 33.02 21.07 2.76
CA ARG A 206 32.53 19.69 2.51
C ARG A 206 31.06 19.51 2.92
N GLU A 207 30.68 20.05 4.07
CA GLU A 207 29.28 20.02 4.53
C GLU A 207 28.36 20.81 3.60
N ALA A 208 28.82 21.96 3.09
CA ALA A 208 28.10 22.73 2.09
C ALA A 208 27.94 21.96 0.77
N ALA A 209 28.96 21.26 0.30
CA ALA A 209 28.88 20.43 -0.91
C ALA A 209 27.93 19.24 -0.71
N ASP A 210 27.91 18.60 0.46
CA ASP A 210 26.96 17.52 0.79
C ASP A 210 25.49 17.99 0.83
N THR A 211 25.26 19.28 1.17
CA THR A 211 23.90 19.86 1.22
C THR A 211 23.39 20.32 -0.15
N LEU A 212 24.27 20.62 -1.10
CA LEU A 212 23.91 21.12 -2.43
C LEU A 212 23.38 20.03 -3.39
N GLY A 213 23.34 18.75 -2.96
CA GLY A 213 22.68 17.69 -3.74
C GLY A 213 23.35 17.44 -5.09
N ASP A 214 24.69 17.35 -5.09
CA ASP A 214 25.42 16.97 -6.31
C ASP A 214 24.92 15.60 -6.79
N ASN A 215 24.19 15.58 -7.89
CA ASN A 215 23.56 14.40 -8.49
C ASN A 215 24.59 13.34 -8.95
N ASN A 216 25.84 13.72 -9.07
CA ASN A 216 26.94 12.86 -9.52
C ASN A 216 27.64 12.08 -8.40
N ILE A 217 27.16 12.17 -7.16
CA ILE A 217 27.78 11.47 -6.05
C ILE A 217 27.17 10.07 -5.91
N THR A 218 28.02 9.05 -5.93
CA THR A 218 27.64 7.70 -5.55
C THR A 218 26.94 7.70 -4.20
N THR A 219 25.75 7.15 -4.14
CA THR A 219 24.95 7.11 -2.92
C THR A 219 24.56 5.69 -2.56
N ALA A 220 24.47 5.42 -1.26
CA ALA A 220 23.87 4.23 -0.72
C ALA A 220 22.58 4.60 -0.01
N PHE A 221 21.59 3.74 -0.11
CA PHE A 221 20.35 3.84 0.64
C PHE A 221 20.21 2.60 1.52
N ILE A 222 20.01 2.83 2.80
CA ILE A 222 19.55 1.79 3.71
C ILE A 222 18.05 2.01 3.87
N GLY A 223 17.27 0.98 3.61
CA GLY A 223 15.83 1.04 3.72
C GLY A 223 15.25 -0.08 4.57
N HIS A 224 14.10 0.20 5.14
CA HIS A 224 13.28 -0.73 5.90
C HIS A 224 11.83 -0.55 5.45
N SER A 225 11.19 -1.67 5.11
CA SER A 225 9.78 -1.76 4.76
C SER A 225 9.10 -2.72 5.72
N SER A 226 8.04 -2.27 6.36
CA SER A 226 7.22 -3.07 7.27
C SER A 226 5.76 -2.96 6.86
N GLU A 227 5.09 -4.09 6.72
CA GLU A 227 3.65 -4.17 6.43
C GLU A 227 2.99 -5.15 7.39
N TYR A 228 2.01 -4.67 8.15
CA TYR A 228 1.14 -5.47 8.98
C TYR A 228 -0.27 -5.48 8.42
N SER A 229 -0.74 -6.64 7.98
CA SER A 229 -2.05 -6.82 7.36
C SER A 229 -2.90 -7.83 8.14
N VAL A 230 -4.13 -7.46 8.42
CA VAL A 230 -5.15 -8.35 9.00
C VAL A 230 -6.25 -8.56 7.98
N PHE A 231 -6.45 -9.80 7.58
CA PHE A 231 -7.51 -10.25 6.68
C PHE A 231 -8.58 -10.98 7.47
N ARG A 232 -9.83 -10.69 7.20
CA ARG A 232 -10.98 -11.39 7.75
C ARG A 232 -11.99 -11.68 6.65
N LYS A 233 -12.43 -12.92 6.57
CA LYS A 233 -13.60 -13.34 5.79
C LYS A 233 -14.69 -13.76 6.78
N THR A 234 -15.90 -13.33 6.57
CA THR A 234 -17.07 -13.77 7.31
C THR A 234 -18.15 -14.15 6.31
N TYR A 235 -18.64 -15.36 6.38
CA TYR A 235 -19.82 -15.80 5.65
C TYR A 235 -20.97 -15.95 6.63
N ALA A 236 -22.14 -15.46 6.28
CA ALA A 236 -23.35 -15.60 7.07
C ALA A 236 -24.55 -15.82 6.16
N ASP A 237 -25.38 -16.76 6.52
CA ASP A 237 -26.65 -17.04 5.85
C ASP A 237 -27.75 -17.43 6.86
N GLN A 238 -28.94 -16.90 6.66
CA GLN A 238 -30.16 -17.29 7.39
C GLN A 238 -31.08 -18.04 6.44
N ILE A 239 -31.16 -19.35 6.63
CA ILE A 239 -31.86 -20.26 5.72
C ILE A 239 -33.32 -20.38 6.19
N THR A 240 -34.19 -19.60 5.58
CA THR A 240 -35.61 -19.55 5.97
C THR A 240 -36.51 -20.31 5.02
N ASP A 241 -36.10 -20.47 3.77
CA ASP A 241 -36.88 -21.01 2.68
C ASP A 241 -36.53 -22.48 2.32
N ALA A 242 -37.41 -23.11 1.55
CA ALA A 242 -37.24 -24.50 1.13
C ALA A 242 -36.09 -24.65 0.10
N ALA A 243 -35.89 -23.66 -0.78
CA ALA A 243 -34.83 -23.66 -1.78
C ALA A 243 -33.44 -23.65 -1.12
N GLY A 244 -33.23 -22.79 -0.12
CA GLY A 244 -31.97 -22.73 0.63
C GLY A 244 -31.70 -24.05 1.37
N LYS A 245 -32.72 -24.64 2.01
CA LYS A 245 -32.56 -25.95 2.66
C LYS A 245 -32.18 -27.05 1.68
N ALA A 246 -32.84 -27.09 0.52
CA ALA A 246 -32.51 -28.02 -0.55
C ALA A 246 -31.08 -27.82 -1.04
N PHE A 247 -30.65 -26.59 -1.28
CA PHE A 247 -29.29 -26.25 -1.71
C PHE A 247 -28.22 -26.76 -0.74
N TYR A 248 -28.38 -26.53 0.57
CA TYR A 248 -27.41 -26.99 1.57
C TYR A 248 -27.42 -28.52 1.69
N ASN A 249 -28.60 -29.14 1.60
CA ASN A 249 -28.73 -30.59 1.64
C ASN A 249 -28.06 -31.21 0.44
N ASP A 250 -28.31 -30.71 -0.77
CA ASP A 250 -27.84 -31.31 -2.03
C ASP A 250 -26.32 -31.08 -2.24
N VAL A 251 -25.82 -29.88 -1.88
CA VAL A 251 -24.42 -29.54 -2.11
C VAL A 251 -23.51 -30.01 -0.97
N PHE A 252 -23.97 -29.91 0.29
CA PHE A 252 -23.15 -30.15 1.47
C PHE A 252 -23.63 -31.31 2.35
N ASN A 253 -24.73 -31.97 1.99
CA ASN A 253 -25.38 -32.98 2.82
C ASN A 253 -25.64 -32.48 4.27
N TYR A 254 -26.09 -31.25 4.38
CA TYR A 254 -26.27 -30.53 5.63
C TYR A 254 -27.60 -29.77 5.62
N ASN A 255 -28.34 -29.80 6.71
CA ASN A 255 -29.67 -29.17 6.80
C ASN A 255 -29.72 -28.12 7.94
N PRO A 256 -29.06 -26.98 7.79
CA PRO A 256 -29.01 -25.93 8.80
C PRO A 256 -30.22 -25.00 8.71
N THR A 257 -30.45 -24.28 9.82
CA THR A 257 -31.30 -23.07 9.85
C THR A 257 -30.46 -21.78 9.68
N THR A 258 -29.19 -21.85 10.05
CA THR A 258 -28.22 -20.78 9.90
C THR A 258 -26.86 -21.35 9.53
N SER A 259 -26.13 -20.69 8.66
CA SER A 259 -24.75 -21.03 8.34
C SER A 259 -23.86 -19.82 8.65
N PHE A 260 -22.76 -20.06 9.37
CA PHE A 260 -21.80 -19.03 9.71
C PHE A 260 -20.38 -19.58 9.65
N ASP A 261 -19.52 -18.88 8.95
CA ASP A 261 -18.07 -19.19 8.89
C ASP A 261 -17.26 -17.91 9.01
N SER A 262 -16.15 -17.97 9.75
CA SER A 262 -15.27 -16.82 9.90
C SER A 262 -13.80 -17.25 9.91
N VAL A 263 -13.02 -16.65 9.02
CA VAL A 263 -11.58 -16.89 8.91
C VAL A 263 -10.84 -15.58 9.13
N ARG A 264 -9.80 -15.59 9.95
CA ARG A 264 -8.91 -14.46 10.18
C ARG A 264 -7.46 -14.86 9.93
N VAL A 265 -6.76 -14.07 9.13
CA VAL A 265 -5.34 -14.23 8.85
C VAL A 265 -4.61 -12.93 9.20
N MET A 266 -3.51 -13.04 9.92
CA MET A 266 -2.61 -11.93 10.21
C MET A 266 -1.30 -12.16 9.49
N LYS A 267 -0.79 -11.14 8.84
CA LYS A 267 0.44 -11.18 8.08
C LYS A 267 1.33 -10.01 8.47
N LEU A 268 2.58 -10.29 8.81
CA LEU A 268 3.61 -9.30 9.09
C LEU A 268 4.76 -9.52 8.11
N GLU A 269 5.02 -8.56 7.27
CA GLU A 269 6.16 -8.57 6.37
C GLU A 269 7.14 -7.49 6.79
N ASN A 270 8.41 -7.86 6.97
CA ASN A 270 9.51 -6.94 7.22
C ASN A 270 10.59 -7.17 6.19
N ARG A 271 11.10 -6.09 5.61
CA ARG A 271 12.21 -6.13 4.66
C ARG A 271 13.22 -5.04 5.01
N VAL A 272 14.47 -5.42 5.15
CA VAL A 272 15.59 -4.50 5.21
C VAL A 272 16.35 -4.63 3.90
N PHE A 273 16.70 -3.50 3.28
CA PHE A 273 17.41 -3.52 2.01
C PHE A 273 18.51 -2.47 1.97
N LEU A 274 19.55 -2.79 1.23
CA LEU A 274 20.60 -1.89 0.83
C LEU A 274 20.52 -1.68 -0.68
N ARG A 275 20.45 -0.42 -1.09
CA ARG A 275 20.49 -0.03 -2.49
C ARG A 275 21.73 0.79 -2.72
N LEU A 276 22.57 0.40 -3.66
CA LEU A 276 23.72 1.14 -4.11
C LEU A 276 23.41 1.82 -5.44
N GLN A 277 23.71 3.10 -5.53
CA GLN A 277 23.63 3.87 -6.77
C GLN A 277 25.04 4.40 -7.07
N PRO A 278 25.86 3.62 -7.83
CA PRO A 278 27.28 3.93 -8.03
C PRO A 278 27.51 5.20 -8.81
N TRP A 279 26.59 5.55 -9.70
CA TRP A 279 26.61 6.82 -10.47
C TRP A 279 25.17 7.18 -10.86
N SER A 280 24.92 8.45 -11.00
CA SER A 280 23.72 8.94 -11.65
C SER A 280 24.16 9.83 -12.80
N ASP A 281 23.93 9.37 -14.01
CA ASP A 281 23.98 10.19 -15.22
C ASP A 281 22.54 10.44 -15.63
N ASP A 282 22.22 11.59 -16.22
CA ASP A 282 20.84 11.94 -16.61
C ASP A 282 20.23 10.94 -17.63
N ALA A 283 21.08 10.17 -18.31
CA ALA A 283 20.68 9.17 -19.29
C ALA A 283 20.64 7.71 -18.76
N ILE A 284 21.42 7.35 -17.74
CA ILE A 284 21.55 5.95 -17.28
C ILE A 284 21.65 5.91 -15.75
N VAL A 285 20.60 5.39 -15.11
CA VAL A 285 20.62 5.11 -13.68
C VAL A 285 20.90 3.63 -13.45
N SER A 286 22.11 3.29 -12.99
CA SER A 286 22.39 1.92 -12.55
C SER A 286 22.07 1.76 -11.08
N LYS A 287 21.28 0.73 -10.77
CA LYS A 287 20.85 0.39 -9.41
C LYS A 287 21.22 -1.04 -9.09
N LEU A 288 21.94 -1.24 -8.00
CA LEU A 288 22.16 -2.54 -7.40
C LEU A 288 21.35 -2.63 -6.11
N ASN A 289 20.43 -3.59 -6.03
CA ASN A 289 19.60 -3.81 -4.85
C ASN A 289 19.94 -5.16 -4.23
N GLY A 290 20.16 -5.17 -2.91
CA GLY A 290 20.26 -6.37 -2.11
C GLY A 290 19.43 -6.20 -0.83
N GLY A 291 18.76 -7.24 -0.38
CA GLY A 291 17.94 -7.13 0.83
C GLY A 291 17.62 -8.48 1.46
N ILE A 292 17.26 -8.44 2.73
CA ILE A 292 16.78 -9.57 3.50
C ILE A 292 15.35 -9.21 3.95
N GLY A 293 14.41 -10.10 3.69
CA GLY A 293 13.01 -9.96 4.12
C GLY A 293 12.59 -11.15 4.97
N ASN A 294 11.74 -10.90 5.97
CA ASN A 294 11.03 -11.92 6.74
C ASN A 294 9.51 -11.68 6.58
N ARG A 295 8.76 -12.77 6.41
CA ARG A 295 7.30 -12.78 6.21
C ARG A 295 6.60 -13.59 7.27
#